data_8ba9913e5fd17378486e0ad067b5fcbe
#
_entry.id   8ba9913e5fd17378486e0ad067b5fcbe
#
_cell.length_a   1.000
_cell.length_b   1.000
_cell.length_c   1.000
_cell.angle_alpha   90.00
_cell.angle_beta   90.00
_cell.angle_gamma   90.00
#
_symmetry.space_group_name_H-M   'P 1'
#
loop_
_entity.id
_entity.type
_entity.pdbx_description
1 polymer ?
#
loop_
_entity_poly.entity_id
_entity_poly.type
_entity_poly.pdbx_seq_one_letter_code
_entity_poly.pdbx_strand_id
1 'polypeptide(L)'
;EAVELIEAVERTGKKYFYAENYCYMGAPKKMRELYRDGELGEFEYGEGEYLHNCESIWHNITFGDPDHWRNLMHACYYCTHSIGPLIHISGLRPVKVSGFEVAYNDRMYRMGAKAAPIGLEIITLENGALLKSVHGIGCAGHSIWFSVNGSKGRMETAREDAENDDVRTLYVNCDENEGDNNSKPREVSTWD
;
A
#
# COMPACT_ATOMS: atom_id res chain seq x y z
N GLU A 1 12.38 -16.95 9.78
CA GLU A 1 12.47 -15.67 10.54
C GLU A 1 11.11 -15.20 11.05
N ALA A 2 10.07 -15.00 10.17
CA ALA A 2 8.75 -14.54 10.65
C ALA A 2 8.09 -15.51 11.63
N VAL A 3 8.17 -16.82 11.36
CA VAL A 3 7.66 -17.87 12.27
C VAL A 3 8.41 -17.84 13.58
N GLU A 4 9.74 -17.77 13.56
CA GLU A 4 10.58 -17.69 14.75
C GLU A 4 10.27 -16.46 15.61
N LEU A 5 9.93 -15.32 14.96
CA LEU A 5 9.49 -14.12 15.66
C LEU A 5 8.17 -14.36 16.41
N ILE A 6 7.18 -14.97 15.73
CA ILE A 6 5.88 -15.29 16.34
C ILE A 6 6.08 -16.24 17.53
N GLU A 7 6.85 -17.33 17.34
CA GLU A 7 7.17 -18.27 18.40
C GLU A 7 7.90 -17.62 19.57
N ALA A 8 8.80 -16.66 19.30
CA ALA A 8 9.49 -15.91 20.34
C ALA A 8 8.53 -15.02 21.14
N VAL A 9 7.58 -14.35 20.47
CA VAL A 9 6.53 -13.54 21.13
C VAL A 9 5.67 -14.42 22.03
N GLU A 10 5.20 -15.54 21.51
CA GLU A 10 4.39 -16.51 22.28
C GLU A 10 5.14 -17.07 23.50
N ARG A 11 6.38 -17.50 23.29
CA ARG A 11 7.22 -18.06 24.35
C ARG A 11 7.57 -17.06 25.44
N THR A 12 7.80 -15.80 25.09
CA THR A 12 8.28 -14.79 26.04
C THR A 12 7.18 -13.95 26.66
N GLY A 13 5.99 -13.96 26.09
CA GLY A 13 4.87 -13.05 26.45
C GLY A 13 5.17 -11.57 26.23
N LYS A 14 6.23 -11.25 25.47
CA LYS A 14 6.58 -9.86 25.14
C LYS A 14 5.69 -9.33 24.04
N LYS A 15 5.43 -8.01 24.05
CA LYS A 15 4.65 -7.36 22.99
C LYS A 15 5.53 -7.09 21.79
N TYR A 16 5.01 -7.41 20.62
CA TYR A 16 5.57 -7.03 19.33
C TYR A 16 4.54 -6.20 18.56
N PHE A 17 4.98 -5.12 17.93
CA PHE A 17 4.14 -4.26 17.09
C PHE A 17 4.80 -4.11 15.73
N TYR A 18 4.08 -4.48 14.69
CA TYR A 18 4.43 -4.14 13.32
C TYR A 18 3.77 -2.80 12.96
N ALA A 19 4.57 -1.75 12.89
CA ALA A 19 4.10 -0.38 12.72
C ALA A 19 4.24 0.06 11.25
N GLU A 20 3.38 -0.46 10.36
CA GLU A 20 3.26 0.04 9.00
C GLU A 20 2.66 1.45 9.03
N ASN A 21 3.51 2.47 8.79
CA ASN A 21 3.14 3.87 9.02
C ASN A 21 2.01 4.36 8.13
N TYR A 22 1.91 3.90 6.88
CA TYR A 22 0.85 4.34 5.95
C TYR A 22 -0.56 3.92 6.39
N CYS A 23 -0.68 2.89 7.22
CA CYS A 23 -1.96 2.53 7.85
C CYS A 23 -2.54 3.64 8.75
N TYR A 24 -1.67 4.52 9.26
CA TYR A 24 -2.02 5.55 10.25
C TYR A 24 -1.98 6.98 9.71
N MET A 25 -1.73 7.14 8.41
CA MET A 25 -1.87 8.43 7.75
C MET A 25 -3.34 8.83 7.64
N GLY A 26 -3.58 10.13 7.48
CA GLY A 26 -4.91 10.72 7.58
C GLY A 26 -5.96 10.02 6.71
N ALA A 27 -5.75 9.93 5.40
CA ALA A 27 -6.75 9.36 4.50
C ALA A 27 -6.95 7.84 4.70
N PRO A 28 -5.92 6.96 4.76
CA PRO A 28 -6.14 5.54 5.05
C PRO A 28 -6.83 5.28 6.39
N LYS A 29 -6.51 6.08 7.42
CA LYS A 29 -7.20 5.99 8.71
C LYS A 29 -8.68 6.32 8.56
N LYS A 30 -9.01 7.41 7.87
CA LYS A 30 -10.40 7.82 7.62
C LYS A 30 -11.16 6.84 6.74
N MET A 31 -10.52 6.29 5.69
CA MET A 31 -11.11 5.21 4.88
C MET A 31 -11.51 4.00 5.74
N ARG A 32 -10.65 3.64 6.69
CA ARG A 32 -10.96 2.54 7.64
C ARG A 32 -12.14 2.85 8.55
N GLU A 33 -12.24 4.08 9.05
CA GLU A 33 -13.38 4.52 9.86
C GLU A 33 -14.68 4.41 9.06
N LEU A 34 -14.73 5.02 7.88
CA LEU A 34 -15.91 5.01 7.00
C LEU A 34 -16.31 3.58 6.56
N TYR A 35 -15.31 2.73 6.29
CA TYR A 35 -15.58 1.32 5.99
C TYR A 35 -16.21 0.59 7.19
N ARG A 36 -15.71 0.81 8.40
CA ARG A 36 -16.26 0.22 9.62
C ARG A 36 -17.67 0.72 9.96
N ASP A 37 -17.96 1.96 9.61
CA ASP A 37 -19.28 2.56 9.75
C ASP A 37 -20.27 2.05 8.68
N GLY A 38 -19.80 1.22 7.75
CA GLY A 38 -20.60 0.57 6.73
C GLY A 38 -20.91 1.41 5.49
N GLU A 39 -20.26 2.58 5.33
CA GLU A 39 -20.48 3.46 4.17
C GLU A 39 -20.12 2.78 2.83
N LEU A 40 -19.09 1.93 2.82
CA LEU A 40 -18.63 1.24 1.62
C LEU A 40 -19.42 -0.06 1.32
N GLY A 41 -20.11 -0.60 2.32
CA GLY A 41 -20.70 -1.93 2.23
C GLY A 41 -19.64 -3.04 2.30
N GLU A 42 -19.83 -4.12 1.52
CA GLU A 42 -18.87 -5.21 1.44
C GLU A 42 -17.65 -4.80 0.61
N PHE A 43 -16.46 -5.13 1.08
CA PHE A 43 -15.22 -4.86 0.37
C PHE A 43 -15.09 -5.80 -0.84
N GLU A 44 -14.92 -5.24 -2.04
CA GLU A 44 -14.85 -5.97 -3.31
C GLU A 44 -13.47 -5.86 -3.98
N TYR A 45 -12.89 -4.66 -3.98
CA TYR A 45 -11.63 -4.41 -4.65
C TYR A 45 -10.85 -3.26 -4.00
N GLY A 46 -9.51 -3.37 -3.98
CA GLY A 46 -8.63 -2.29 -3.55
C GLY A 46 -7.38 -2.16 -4.40
N GLU A 47 -6.92 -0.93 -4.59
CA GLU A 47 -5.61 -0.63 -5.19
C GLU A 47 -4.76 0.17 -4.22
N GLY A 48 -3.47 -0.21 -4.14
CA GLY A 48 -2.46 0.54 -3.43
C GLY A 48 -1.24 0.75 -4.32
N GLU A 49 -0.73 1.97 -4.32
CA GLU A 49 0.47 2.34 -5.06
C GLU A 49 1.47 3.02 -4.12
N TYR A 50 2.72 2.58 -4.19
CA TYR A 50 3.84 3.21 -3.52
C TYR A 50 5.09 3.16 -4.40
N LEU A 51 5.31 4.20 -5.17
CA LEU A 51 6.51 4.38 -5.97
C LEU A 51 7.35 5.51 -5.40
N HIS A 52 8.57 5.19 -4.98
CA HIS A 52 9.45 6.11 -4.30
C HIS A 52 10.77 6.25 -5.05
N ASN A 53 11.16 7.47 -5.44
CA ASN A 53 12.46 7.69 -6.05
C ASN A 53 13.55 7.74 -4.95
N CYS A 54 14.33 6.67 -4.87
CA CYS A 54 15.45 6.55 -3.94
C CYS A 54 16.82 6.70 -4.62
N GLU A 55 16.90 7.04 -5.90
CA GLU A 55 18.18 7.04 -6.63
C GLU A 55 19.21 7.95 -5.99
N SER A 56 18.83 9.18 -5.63
CA SER A 56 19.75 10.16 -5.02
C SER A 56 20.24 9.78 -3.61
N ILE A 57 19.46 8.96 -2.89
CA ILE A 57 19.79 8.57 -1.51
C ILE A 57 20.26 7.13 -1.40
N TRP A 58 20.29 6.38 -2.52
CA TRP A 58 20.58 4.95 -2.50
C TRP A 58 21.92 4.63 -1.85
N HIS A 59 22.95 5.37 -2.21
CA HIS A 59 24.27 5.22 -1.60
C HIS A 59 24.23 5.42 -0.07
N ASN A 60 23.44 6.37 0.41
CA ASN A 60 23.34 6.65 1.85
C ASN A 60 22.63 5.54 2.59
N ILE A 61 21.51 5.04 2.06
CA ILE A 61 20.72 3.98 2.71
C ILE A 61 21.33 2.59 2.60
N THR A 62 22.31 2.41 1.72
CA THR A 62 23.13 1.19 1.59
C THR A 62 24.52 1.34 2.20
N PHE A 63 24.83 2.53 2.76
CA PHE A 63 26.15 2.87 3.28
C PHE A 63 27.30 2.68 2.27
N GLY A 64 26.99 2.71 0.97
CA GLY A 64 27.92 2.40 -0.11
C GLY A 64 28.39 0.95 -0.17
N ASP A 65 27.82 0.07 0.62
CA ASP A 65 28.15 -1.35 0.65
C ASP A 65 27.46 -2.09 -0.52
N PRO A 66 28.23 -2.66 -1.48
CA PRO A 66 27.66 -3.38 -2.61
C PRO A 66 26.92 -4.67 -2.21
N ASP A 67 27.20 -5.21 -1.04
CA ASP A 67 26.57 -6.43 -0.52
C ASP A 67 25.47 -6.14 0.50
N HIS A 68 25.11 -4.86 0.68
CA HIS A 68 24.01 -4.49 1.53
C HIS A 68 22.70 -5.18 1.08
N TRP A 69 21.93 -5.71 2.03
CA TRP A 69 20.73 -6.49 1.76
C TRP A 69 19.71 -5.77 0.86
N ARG A 70 19.62 -4.44 0.94
CA ARG A 70 18.74 -3.63 0.08
C ARG A 70 19.08 -3.76 -1.41
N ASN A 71 20.35 -3.98 -1.75
CA ASN A 71 20.77 -4.20 -3.14
C ASN A 71 20.26 -5.53 -3.71
N LEU A 72 19.92 -6.47 -2.85
CA LEU A 72 19.44 -7.81 -3.20
C LEU A 72 17.93 -7.97 -3.07
N MET A 73 17.26 -6.97 -2.50
CA MET A 73 15.83 -7.05 -2.19
C MET A 73 15.01 -6.96 -3.47
N HIS A 74 14.29 -8.02 -3.79
CA HIS A 74 13.31 -8.05 -4.87
C HIS A 74 12.23 -6.99 -4.68
N ALA A 75 11.75 -6.40 -5.78
CA ALA A 75 10.73 -5.36 -5.71
C ALA A 75 9.47 -5.83 -4.97
N CYS A 76 9.02 -7.06 -5.20
CA CYS A 76 7.86 -7.64 -4.51
C CYS A 76 8.00 -7.75 -2.97
N TYR A 77 9.19 -7.57 -2.41
CA TYR A 77 9.35 -7.51 -0.95
C TYR A 77 9.10 -6.12 -0.36
N TYR A 78 8.92 -5.12 -1.20
CA TYR A 78 8.67 -3.75 -0.78
C TYR A 78 7.18 -3.36 -0.88
N CYS A 79 6.30 -4.31 -0.67
CA CYS A 79 4.86 -4.17 -0.85
C CYS A 79 4.11 -3.63 0.38
N THR A 80 4.74 -3.50 1.53
CA THR A 80 4.04 -3.21 2.79
C THR A 80 3.31 -1.88 2.79
N HIS A 81 3.88 -0.85 2.16
CA HIS A 81 3.27 0.48 2.08
C HIS A 81 2.06 0.54 1.14
N SER A 82 2.00 -0.30 0.12
CA SER A 82 0.87 -0.37 -0.81
C SER A 82 -0.23 -1.33 -0.33
N ILE A 83 0.13 -2.46 0.29
CA ILE A 83 -0.82 -3.49 0.74
C ILE A 83 -1.32 -3.23 2.16
N GLY A 84 -0.43 -2.78 3.05
CA GLY A 84 -0.72 -2.63 4.48
C GLY A 84 -1.99 -1.82 4.76
N PRO A 85 -2.14 -0.61 4.19
CA PRO A 85 -3.35 0.19 4.34
C PRO A 85 -4.62 -0.53 3.89
N LEU A 86 -4.59 -1.24 2.77
CA LEU A 86 -5.76 -1.96 2.22
C LEU A 86 -6.19 -3.12 3.14
N ILE A 87 -5.24 -3.88 3.66
CA ILE A 87 -5.50 -4.93 4.65
C ILE A 87 -6.01 -4.32 5.96
N HIS A 88 -5.43 -3.20 6.38
CA HIS A 88 -5.84 -2.50 7.59
C HIS A 88 -7.26 -1.92 7.48
N ILE A 89 -7.63 -1.39 6.32
CA ILE A 89 -8.97 -0.89 6.02
C ILE A 89 -9.98 -2.04 6.04
N SER A 90 -9.73 -3.08 5.24
CA SER A 90 -10.67 -4.19 5.09
C SER A 90 -10.76 -5.10 6.31
N GLY A 91 -9.64 -5.29 7.03
CA GLY A 91 -9.52 -6.30 8.08
C GLY A 91 -9.53 -7.74 7.56
N LEU A 92 -9.52 -7.93 6.24
CA LEU A 92 -9.60 -9.23 5.59
C LEU A 92 -8.21 -9.83 5.36
N ARG A 93 -8.13 -11.15 5.47
CA ARG A 93 -6.86 -11.88 5.36
C ARG A 93 -6.55 -12.26 3.91
N PRO A 94 -5.30 -12.03 3.41
CA PRO A 94 -4.82 -12.58 2.15
C PRO A 94 -4.82 -14.11 2.16
N VAL A 95 -5.33 -14.75 1.09
CA VAL A 95 -5.36 -16.20 0.93
C VAL A 95 -4.62 -16.69 -0.30
N LYS A 96 -4.39 -15.79 -1.28
CA LYS A 96 -3.62 -16.10 -2.49
C LYS A 96 -2.91 -14.85 -2.98
N VAL A 97 -1.68 -15.01 -3.46
CA VAL A 97 -0.87 -13.92 -4.04
C VAL A 97 -0.27 -14.38 -5.36
N SER A 98 -0.30 -13.50 -6.36
CA SER A 98 0.44 -13.63 -7.61
C SER A 98 1.27 -12.36 -7.80
N GLY A 99 2.60 -12.50 -7.92
CA GLY A 99 3.53 -11.38 -8.02
C GLY A 99 4.25 -11.36 -9.36
N PHE A 100 4.57 -10.17 -9.82
CA PHE A 100 5.30 -9.90 -11.05
C PHE A 100 6.30 -8.77 -10.80
N GLU A 101 7.42 -8.82 -11.49
CA GLU A 101 8.40 -7.74 -11.49
C GLU A 101 8.67 -7.29 -12.92
N VAL A 102 8.90 -5.99 -13.10
CA VAL A 102 9.38 -5.47 -14.38
C VAL A 102 10.83 -5.93 -14.62
N ALA A 103 11.31 -5.82 -15.86
CA ALA A 103 12.67 -6.19 -16.17
C ALA A 103 13.68 -5.30 -15.41
N TYR A 104 14.77 -5.91 -14.97
CA TYR A 104 15.96 -5.20 -14.47
C TYR A 104 16.48 -4.25 -15.53
N ASN A 105 16.97 -3.07 -15.15
CA ASN A 105 17.37 -2.03 -16.08
C ASN A 105 18.65 -1.29 -15.67
N ASP A 106 19.17 -0.46 -16.60
CA ASP A 106 20.42 0.28 -16.43
C ASP A 106 20.39 1.26 -15.24
N ARG A 107 19.23 1.78 -14.86
CA ARG A 107 19.10 2.66 -13.71
C ARG A 107 19.41 1.89 -12.42
N MET A 108 18.85 0.71 -12.25
CA MET A 108 19.12 -0.16 -11.09
C MET A 108 20.60 -0.57 -11.06
N TYR A 109 21.17 -0.86 -12.21
CA TYR A 109 22.60 -1.15 -12.33
C TYR A 109 23.47 0.02 -11.85
N ARG A 110 23.19 1.25 -12.31
CA ARG A 110 23.93 2.45 -11.87
C ARG A 110 23.80 2.72 -10.38
N MET A 111 22.66 2.42 -9.80
CA MET A 111 22.42 2.54 -8.35
C MET A 111 23.19 1.48 -7.53
N GLY A 112 23.68 0.42 -8.15
CA GLY A 112 24.26 -0.73 -7.48
C GLY A 112 23.24 -1.75 -6.97
N ALA A 113 21.94 -1.54 -7.26
CA ALA A 113 20.90 -2.50 -6.96
C ALA A 113 20.97 -3.70 -7.92
N LYS A 114 20.59 -4.88 -7.44
CA LYS A 114 20.67 -6.14 -8.19
C LYS A 114 19.27 -6.73 -8.49
N ALA A 115 18.21 -6.01 -8.22
CA ALA A 115 16.82 -6.42 -8.40
C ALA A 115 16.05 -5.46 -9.30
N ALA A 116 14.88 -5.89 -9.75
CA ALA A 116 13.96 -5.07 -10.56
C ALA A 116 13.48 -3.83 -9.80
N PRO A 117 13.16 -2.72 -10.51
CA PRO A 117 12.73 -1.49 -9.83
C PRO A 117 11.30 -1.53 -9.31
N ILE A 118 10.38 -2.24 -9.97
CA ILE A 118 8.95 -2.19 -9.67
C ILE A 118 8.39 -3.62 -9.59
N GLY A 119 7.61 -3.87 -8.54
CA GLY A 119 6.79 -5.05 -8.35
C GLY A 119 5.30 -4.75 -8.46
N LEU A 120 4.55 -5.75 -8.85
CA LEU A 120 3.09 -5.77 -8.92
C LEU A 120 2.59 -7.05 -8.29
N GLU A 121 1.65 -6.97 -7.35
CA GLU A 121 0.92 -8.14 -6.85
C GLU A 121 -0.59 -8.01 -7.09
N ILE A 122 -1.18 -9.16 -7.37
CA ILE A 122 -2.64 -9.39 -7.30
C ILE A 122 -2.88 -10.37 -6.15
N ILE A 123 -3.69 -9.94 -5.19
CA ILE A 123 -3.94 -10.64 -3.95
C ILE A 123 -5.42 -10.96 -3.85
N THR A 124 -5.76 -12.22 -3.56
CA THR A 124 -7.13 -12.62 -3.25
C THR A 124 -7.29 -12.63 -1.73
N LEU A 125 -8.34 -12.00 -1.24
CA LEU A 125 -8.74 -11.99 0.17
C LEU A 125 -9.70 -13.13 0.49
N GLU A 126 -9.88 -13.44 1.77
CA GLU A 126 -10.69 -14.56 2.25
C GLU A 126 -12.17 -14.49 1.88
N ASN A 127 -12.71 -13.30 1.59
CA ASN A 127 -14.07 -13.10 1.08
C ASN A 127 -14.17 -13.15 -0.46
N GLY A 128 -13.05 -13.39 -1.16
CA GLY A 128 -12.97 -13.41 -2.62
C GLY A 128 -12.64 -12.05 -3.26
N ALA A 129 -12.59 -10.98 -2.50
CA ALA A 129 -12.17 -9.65 -2.98
C ALA A 129 -10.72 -9.66 -3.47
N LEU A 130 -10.37 -8.71 -4.34
CA LEU A 130 -9.04 -8.59 -4.90
C LEU A 130 -8.36 -7.30 -4.45
N LEU A 131 -7.05 -7.39 -4.20
CA LEU A 131 -6.18 -6.24 -4.10
C LEU A 131 -5.17 -6.22 -5.25
N LYS A 132 -4.90 -5.02 -5.74
CA LYS A 132 -3.79 -4.73 -6.64
C LYS A 132 -2.79 -3.85 -5.90
N SER A 133 -1.54 -4.26 -5.91
CA SER A 133 -0.43 -3.52 -5.32
C SER A 133 0.59 -3.18 -6.38
N VAL A 134 1.02 -1.93 -6.46
CA VAL A 134 2.15 -1.49 -7.27
C VAL A 134 3.13 -0.77 -6.34
N HIS A 135 4.38 -1.17 -6.36
CA HIS A 135 5.38 -0.59 -5.47
C HIS A 135 6.78 -0.71 -6.03
N GLY A 136 7.69 0.06 -5.46
CA GLY A 136 9.10 -0.02 -5.82
C GLY A 136 9.79 1.34 -5.97
N ILE A 137 10.87 1.33 -6.74
CA ILE A 137 11.74 2.48 -6.95
C ILE A 137 11.41 3.15 -8.27
N GLY A 138 10.49 4.11 -8.24
CA GLY A 138 10.15 4.94 -9.39
C GLY A 138 11.27 5.90 -9.80
N CYS A 139 11.20 6.47 -10.99
CA CYS A 139 12.19 7.44 -11.49
C CYS A 139 11.71 8.90 -11.43
N ALA A 140 10.46 9.14 -11.09
CA ALA A 140 9.88 10.46 -10.89
C ALA A 140 9.72 10.77 -9.40
N GLY A 141 8.97 11.78 -9.04
CA GLY A 141 8.54 12.04 -7.67
C GLY A 141 7.78 10.87 -7.05
N HIS A 142 7.45 11.00 -5.78
CA HIS A 142 6.68 9.98 -5.09
C HIS A 142 5.30 9.79 -5.73
N SER A 143 4.82 8.54 -5.75
CA SER A 143 3.43 8.23 -6.08
C SER A 143 2.87 7.33 -4.98
N ILE A 144 1.99 7.91 -4.16
CA ILE A 144 1.33 7.23 -3.04
C ILE A 144 -0.17 7.41 -3.25
N TRP A 145 -0.86 6.29 -3.45
CA TRP A 145 -2.28 6.35 -3.77
C TRP A 145 -3.00 5.08 -3.32
N PHE A 146 -4.21 5.26 -2.80
CA PHE A 146 -5.09 4.18 -2.37
C PHE A 146 -6.49 4.39 -2.92
N SER A 147 -7.11 3.30 -3.37
CA SER A 147 -8.51 3.24 -3.77
C SER A 147 -9.13 1.96 -3.23
N VAL A 148 -10.35 2.07 -2.72
CA VAL A 148 -11.14 0.93 -2.29
C VAL A 148 -12.53 1.02 -2.87
N ASN A 149 -13.05 -0.11 -3.34
CA ASN A 149 -14.39 -0.26 -3.90
C ASN A 149 -15.14 -1.31 -3.09
N GLY A 150 -16.38 -1.06 -2.84
CA GLY A 150 -17.28 -1.98 -2.20
C GLY A 150 -18.67 -1.93 -2.79
N SER A 151 -19.57 -2.73 -2.24
CA SER A 151 -20.92 -2.91 -2.78
C SER A 151 -21.80 -1.66 -2.76
N LYS A 152 -21.41 -0.60 -2.03
CA LYS A 152 -22.16 0.67 -1.94
C LYS A 152 -21.41 1.87 -2.52
N GLY A 153 -20.17 1.72 -2.99
CA GLY A 153 -19.43 2.84 -3.53
C GLY A 153 -17.92 2.68 -3.52
N ARG A 154 -17.23 3.81 -3.59
CA ARG A 154 -15.79 3.90 -3.73
C ARG A 154 -15.22 5.03 -2.87
N MET A 155 -14.02 4.81 -2.37
CA MET A 155 -13.20 5.82 -1.72
C MET A 155 -11.82 5.83 -2.36
N GLU A 156 -11.22 7.01 -2.55
CA GLU A 156 -9.86 7.11 -3.06
C GLU A 156 -9.13 8.34 -2.54
N THR A 157 -7.82 8.22 -2.42
CA THR A 157 -6.95 9.37 -2.12
C THR A 157 -6.65 10.18 -3.36
N ALA A 158 -6.35 11.46 -3.23
CA ALA A 158 -5.94 12.28 -4.36
C ALA A 158 -4.55 11.87 -4.87
N ARG A 159 -4.39 11.81 -6.18
CA ARG A 159 -3.08 11.54 -6.79
C ARG A 159 -2.12 12.72 -6.69
N GLU A 160 -2.65 13.92 -6.54
CA GLU A 160 -1.91 15.16 -6.42
C GLU A 160 -1.23 15.36 -5.07
N ASP A 161 -1.61 14.58 -4.05
CA ASP A 161 -1.00 14.63 -2.72
C ASP A 161 0.41 13.99 -2.65
N ALA A 162 0.89 13.44 -3.75
CA ALA A 162 2.14 12.68 -3.81
C ALA A 162 3.41 13.48 -3.40
N GLU A 163 3.37 14.82 -3.46
CA GLU A 163 4.54 15.67 -3.14
C GLU A 163 4.86 15.72 -1.64
N ASN A 164 3.96 15.27 -0.77
CA ASN A 164 4.05 15.50 0.67
C ASN A 164 4.26 14.26 1.53
N ASP A 165 4.46 13.07 0.98
CA ASP A 165 4.52 11.80 1.71
C ASP A 165 3.35 11.55 2.69
N ASP A 166 2.35 12.42 2.66
CA ASP A 166 1.26 12.50 3.61
C ASP A 166 -0.06 12.50 2.83
N VAL A 167 -0.66 11.35 2.74
CA VAL A 167 -1.91 11.14 1.99
C VAL A 167 -3.05 11.80 2.76
N ARG A 168 -3.43 13.00 2.36
CA ARG A 168 -4.32 13.92 3.10
C ARG A 168 -5.71 14.01 2.54
N THR A 169 -5.85 14.07 1.21
CA THR A 169 -7.14 14.29 0.56
C THR A 169 -7.83 12.96 0.29
N LEU A 170 -9.06 12.84 0.76
CA LEU A 170 -9.91 11.67 0.56
C LEU A 170 -11.19 12.06 -0.17
N TYR A 171 -11.44 11.38 -1.27
CA TYR A 171 -12.70 11.44 -2.00
C TYR A 171 -13.55 10.21 -1.73
N VAL A 172 -14.83 10.43 -1.42
CA VAL A 172 -15.81 9.39 -1.15
C VAL A 172 -16.97 9.52 -2.11
N ASN A 173 -17.27 8.44 -2.79
CA ASN A 173 -18.44 8.33 -3.66
C ASN A 173 -19.21 7.06 -3.26
N CYS A 174 -19.91 7.15 -2.15
CA CYS A 174 -20.79 6.13 -1.64
C CYS A 174 -22.19 6.68 -1.68
N ASP A 175 -23.03 6.17 -2.58
CA ASP A 175 -24.33 6.71 -2.85
C ASP A 175 -25.43 5.94 -2.09
N GLU A 176 -26.33 6.67 -1.46
CA GLU A 176 -27.53 6.09 -0.86
C GLU A 176 -28.57 5.67 -1.94
N ASN A 177 -28.39 6.17 -3.16
CA ASN A 177 -29.26 5.86 -4.30
C ASN A 177 -28.59 4.85 -5.22
N GLU A 178 -28.82 3.59 -4.97
CA GLU A 178 -28.35 2.48 -5.79
C GLU A 178 -28.58 2.75 -7.29
N GLY A 179 -27.49 2.85 -8.07
CA GLY A 179 -27.52 2.93 -9.52
C GLY A 179 -27.53 4.32 -10.15
N ASP A 180 -27.26 5.39 -9.42
CA ASP A 180 -27.09 6.72 -10.03
C ASP A 180 -25.67 6.91 -10.60
N ASN A 181 -25.53 6.79 -11.92
CA ASN A 181 -24.28 7.07 -12.63
C ASN A 181 -23.81 8.53 -12.56
N ASN A 182 -24.59 9.44 -11.97
CA ASN A 182 -24.28 10.86 -11.85
C ASN A 182 -23.78 11.23 -10.45
N SER A 183 -23.61 10.26 -9.54
CA SER A 183 -23.05 10.53 -8.23
C SER A 183 -21.65 11.13 -8.34
N LYS A 184 -21.40 12.18 -7.56
CA LYS A 184 -20.11 12.88 -7.55
C LYS A 184 -19.36 12.58 -6.27
N PRO A 185 -18.04 12.35 -6.36
CA PRO A 185 -17.25 12.19 -5.15
C PRO A 185 -17.32 13.46 -4.28
N ARG A 186 -17.46 13.25 -2.98
CA ARG A 186 -17.31 14.30 -1.96
C ARG A 186 -15.92 14.23 -1.34
N GLU A 187 -15.31 15.37 -1.11
CA GLU A 187 -14.10 15.44 -0.31
C GLU A 187 -14.44 15.30 1.17
N VAL A 188 -13.65 14.53 1.90
CA VAL A 188 -13.84 14.27 3.33
C VAL A 188 -12.61 14.75 4.08
N SER A 189 -12.82 15.46 5.21
CA SER A 189 -11.75 15.84 6.11
C SER A 189 -11.05 14.59 6.68
N THR A 190 -9.74 14.62 6.69
CA THR A 190 -8.89 13.55 7.26
C THR A 190 -8.25 13.95 8.59
N TRP A 191 -8.62 15.12 9.13
CA TRP A 191 -7.98 15.77 10.27
C TRP A 191 -8.88 15.88 11.53
N ASP A 192 -10.01 15.24 11.58
CA ASP A 192 -10.94 15.30 12.73
C ASP A 192 -10.66 14.18 13.73
#